data_b5a2823ad08284b92ad6685da3a4863c
#
_entry.id   b5a2823ad08284b92ad6685da3a4863c
#
_cell.length_a   1.000
_cell.length_b   1.000
_cell.length_c   1.000
_cell.angle_alpha   90.00
_cell.angle_beta   90.00
_cell.angle_gamma   90.00
#
_symmetry.space_group_name_H-M   'P 1'
#
loop_
_entity.id
_entity.type
_entity.pdbx_description
1 polymer ?
#
loop_
_entity_poly.entity_id
_entity_poly.type
_entity_poly.pdbx_seq_one_letter_code
_entity_poly.pdbx_strand_id
1 'polypeptide(L)'
;MSKNPTAREVIAYMESQQNESQRQVLMRFFKTGPGEYGEGDEFLGLKVPQTREVVKSVAKDFPLSEVPELLMSCWHEVRLCGLLILVTKFEKLATKRLENDEAAIRSRDEILTLYLQYAERANNWDLVDLSVPKILGH
;
A
#
# COMPACT_ATOMS: atom_id res chain seq x y z
N MET A 1 -16.40 -2.25 -7.16
CA MET A 1 -15.31 -2.13 -8.14
C MET A 1 -15.41 -3.23 -9.18
N SER A 2 -14.81 -3.05 -10.32
CA SER A 2 -14.88 -4.02 -11.43
C SER A 2 -14.14 -5.31 -11.09
N LYS A 3 -14.34 -6.34 -11.94
CA LYS A 3 -13.69 -7.65 -11.78
C LYS A 3 -12.16 -7.56 -11.85
N ASN A 4 -11.65 -6.63 -12.68
CA ASN A 4 -10.22 -6.36 -12.82
C ASN A 4 -9.98 -4.91 -12.42
N PRO A 5 -9.89 -4.62 -11.11
CA PRO A 5 -9.77 -3.24 -10.66
C PRO A 5 -8.47 -2.59 -11.11
N THR A 6 -8.56 -1.30 -11.45
CA THR A 6 -7.39 -0.49 -11.80
C THR A 6 -7.02 0.40 -10.63
N ALA A 7 -5.80 0.96 -10.66
CA ALA A 7 -5.37 1.92 -9.65
C ALA A 7 -6.33 3.10 -9.59
N ARG A 8 -6.76 3.60 -10.75
CA ARG A 8 -7.72 4.73 -10.81
C ARG A 8 -9.02 4.41 -10.08
N GLU A 9 -9.57 3.20 -10.28
CA GLU A 9 -10.79 2.78 -9.60
C GLU A 9 -10.61 2.72 -8.08
N VAL A 10 -9.49 2.16 -7.63
CA VAL A 10 -9.17 2.06 -6.20
C VAL A 10 -9.05 3.45 -5.60
N ILE A 11 -8.30 4.35 -6.25
CA ILE A 11 -8.12 5.71 -5.77
C ILE A 11 -9.46 6.44 -5.68
N ALA A 12 -10.28 6.34 -6.72
CA ALA A 12 -11.59 7.00 -6.75
C ALA A 12 -12.49 6.49 -5.62
N TYR A 13 -12.49 5.18 -5.39
CA TYR A 13 -13.27 4.60 -4.30
C TYR A 13 -12.79 5.11 -2.94
N MET A 14 -11.49 5.11 -2.70
CA MET A 14 -10.94 5.60 -1.44
C MET A 14 -11.22 7.08 -1.23
N GLU A 15 -11.12 7.89 -2.29
CA GLU A 15 -11.48 9.31 -2.22
C GLU A 15 -12.94 9.51 -1.83
N SER A 16 -13.83 8.62 -2.30
CA SER A 16 -15.25 8.70 -1.96
C SER A 16 -15.54 8.42 -0.48
N GLN A 17 -14.60 7.79 0.22
CA GLN A 17 -14.74 7.43 1.63
C GLN A 17 -14.06 8.43 2.58
N GLN A 18 -13.55 9.53 2.07
CA GLN A 18 -12.80 10.49 2.87
C GLN A 18 -13.61 11.06 4.04
N ASN A 19 -12.92 11.33 5.15
CA ASN A 19 -13.53 11.84 6.38
C ASN A 19 -12.68 12.97 6.92
N GLU A 20 -13.24 14.18 6.92
CA GLU A 20 -12.49 15.38 7.30
C GLU A 20 -12.07 15.38 8.77
N SER A 21 -12.93 14.94 9.68
CA SER A 21 -12.59 14.87 11.11
C SER A 21 -11.41 13.95 11.37
N GLN A 22 -11.43 12.76 10.75
CA GLN A 22 -10.34 11.78 10.89
C GLN A 22 -9.07 12.28 10.19
N ARG A 23 -9.23 12.99 9.08
CA ARG A 23 -8.11 13.60 8.36
C ARG A 23 -7.34 14.55 9.26
N GLN A 24 -8.04 15.40 10.01
CA GLN A 24 -7.40 16.34 10.94
C GLN A 24 -6.62 15.61 12.04
N VAL A 25 -7.19 14.54 12.58
CA VAL A 25 -6.51 13.71 13.58
C VAL A 25 -5.21 13.12 13.03
N LEU A 26 -5.27 12.54 11.82
CA LEU A 26 -4.11 11.93 11.18
C LEU A 26 -3.03 12.95 10.87
N MET A 27 -3.41 14.13 10.39
CA MET A 27 -2.44 15.18 10.08
C MET A 27 -1.67 15.61 11.32
N ARG A 28 -2.34 15.72 12.46
CA ARG A 28 -1.68 16.04 13.73
C ARG A 28 -0.77 14.89 14.21
N PHE A 29 -1.25 13.66 14.08
CA PHE A 29 -0.50 12.47 14.49
C PHE A 29 0.80 12.34 13.68
N PHE A 30 0.73 12.50 12.36
CA PHE A 30 1.87 12.32 11.46
C PHE A 30 2.69 13.60 11.27
N LYS A 31 2.32 14.69 11.93
CA LYS A 31 3.09 15.96 11.90
C LYS A 31 3.40 16.41 10.47
N THR A 32 2.34 16.79 9.75
CA THR A 32 2.45 17.16 8.33
C THR A 32 2.84 18.62 8.10
N GLY A 33 3.01 19.42 9.15
CA GLY A 33 3.38 20.82 9.05
C GLY A 33 4.78 21.03 8.48
N PRO A 34 5.10 22.27 8.05
CA PRO A 34 6.43 22.58 7.52
C PRO A 34 7.54 22.25 8.52
N GLY A 35 8.57 21.55 8.05
CA GLY A 35 9.71 21.15 8.87
C GLY A 35 9.44 19.96 9.78
N GLU A 36 8.24 19.41 9.77
CA GLU A 36 7.91 18.26 10.58
C GLU A 36 8.10 16.96 9.81
N TYR A 37 8.04 15.82 10.54
CA TYR A 37 8.34 14.48 10.02
C TYR A 37 7.51 14.11 8.79
N GLY A 38 6.21 14.41 8.79
CA GLY A 38 5.31 14.08 7.69
C GLY A 38 5.04 15.24 6.72
N GLU A 39 5.96 16.21 6.63
CA GLU A 39 5.77 17.38 5.80
C GLU A 39 5.33 17.03 4.38
N GLY A 40 4.27 17.67 3.92
CA GLY A 40 3.75 17.49 2.58
C GLY A 40 2.88 16.26 2.38
N ASP A 41 2.72 15.42 3.38
CA ASP A 41 1.88 14.24 3.27
C ASP A 41 0.39 14.63 3.33
N GLU A 42 -0.41 14.03 2.47
CA GLU A 42 -1.85 14.30 2.38
C GLU A 42 -2.66 13.09 2.80
N PHE A 43 -3.78 13.32 3.47
CA PHE A 43 -4.62 12.27 4.04
C PHE A 43 -6.06 12.39 3.57
N LEU A 44 -6.69 11.22 3.34
CA LEU A 44 -8.13 11.14 3.06
C LEU A 44 -8.94 11.06 4.35
N GLY A 45 -8.33 10.62 5.44
CA GLY A 45 -9.01 10.41 6.70
C GLY A 45 -9.59 9.03 6.85
N LEU A 46 -8.92 8.02 6.28
CA LEU A 46 -9.33 6.63 6.42
C LEU A 46 -8.54 5.97 7.53
N LYS A 47 -9.22 5.15 8.32
CA LYS A 47 -8.56 4.34 9.34
C LYS A 47 -7.92 3.12 8.69
N VAL A 48 -6.86 2.59 9.31
CA VAL A 48 -6.16 1.41 8.77
C VAL A 48 -7.11 0.25 8.47
N PRO A 49 -8.08 -0.10 9.35
CA PRO A 49 -9.04 -1.16 9.01
C PRO A 49 -9.83 -0.90 7.73
N GLN A 50 -10.18 0.36 7.43
CA GLN A 50 -10.86 0.71 6.19
C GLN A 50 -9.98 0.45 4.97
N THR A 51 -8.70 0.83 5.04
CA THR A 51 -7.74 0.57 3.98
C THR A 51 -7.55 -0.94 3.80
N ARG A 52 -7.46 -1.70 4.89
CA ARG A 52 -7.32 -3.16 4.82
C ARG A 52 -8.53 -3.83 4.17
N GLU A 53 -9.74 -3.30 4.36
CA GLU A 53 -10.92 -3.82 3.68
C GLU A 53 -10.85 -3.62 2.17
N VAL A 54 -10.33 -2.48 1.72
CA VAL A 54 -10.11 -2.24 0.29
C VAL A 54 -9.11 -3.25 -0.27
N VAL A 55 -8.00 -3.44 0.41
CA VAL A 55 -6.97 -4.41 0.03
C VAL A 55 -7.56 -5.81 -0.10
N LYS A 56 -8.33 -6.22 0.92
CA LYS A 56 -8.96 -7.54 0.95
C LYS A 56 -9.88 -7.76 -0.24
N SER A 57 -10.59 -6.73 -0.69
CA SER A 57 -11.54 -6.85 -1.80
C SER A 57 -10.87 -6.84 -3.18
N VAL A 58 -9.67 -6.28 -3.32
CA VAL A 58 -9.05 -6.11 -4.63
C VAL A 58 -7.73 -6.86 -4.84
N ALA A 59 -7.01 -7.23 -3.79
CA ALA A 59 -5.65 -7.73 -3.90
C ALA A 59 -5.49 -8.95 -4.80
N LYS A 60 -6.48 -9.85 -4.79
CA LYS A 60 -6.42 -11.08 -5.59
C LYS A 60 -6.34 -10.81 -7.08
N ASP A 61 -7.16 -9.87 -7.56
CA ASP A 61 -7.32 -9.60 -8.99
C ASP A 61 -6.63 -8.31 -9.44
N PHE A 62 -5.98 -7.60 -8.52
CA PHE A 62 -5.33 -6.33 -8.83
C PHE A 62 -4.02 -6.61 -9.56
N PRO A 63 -3.85 -6.08 -10.79
CA PRO A 63 -2.63 -6.32 -11.55
C PRO A 63 -1.41 -5.71 -10.88
N LEU A 64 -0.31 -6.44 -10.84
CA LEU A 64 0.93 -5.92 -10.27
C LEU A 64 1.40 -4.66 -10.99
N SER A 65 1.13 -4.56 -12.30
CA SER A 65 1.48 -3.39 -13.11
C SER A 65 0.76 -2.11 -12.70
N GLU A 66 -0.36 -2.22 -11.96
CA GLU A 66 -1.13 -1.07 -11.46
C GLU A 66 -0.65 -0.59 -10.09
N VAL A 67 0.14 -1.38 -9.38
CA VAL A 67 0.59 -1.04 -8.02
C VAL A 67 1.45 0.22 -7.98
N PRO A 68 2.39 0.45 -8.91
CA PRO A 68 3.20 1.68 -8.86
C PRO A 68 2.38 2.97 -8.84
N GLU A 69 1.24 3.00 -9.53
CA GLU A 69 0.38 4.19 -9.53
C GLU A 69 -0.18 4.47 -8.14
N LEU A 70 -0.51 3.42 -7.37
CA LEU A 70 -0.93 3.58 -5.98
C LEU A 70 0.21 4.09 -5.11
N LEU A 71 1.41 3.53 -5.30
CA LEU A 71 2.59 3.89 -4.50
C LEU A 71 3.04 5.33 -4.75
N MET A 72 2.73 5.88 -5.90
CA MET A 72 3.11 7.25 -6.27
C MET A 72 2.02 8.27 -5.98
N SER A 73 0.91 7.85 -5.37
CA SER A 73 -0.19 8.75 -5.03
C SER A 73 0.21 9.78 -3.97
N CYS A 74 -0.41 10.95 -4.02
CA CYS A 74 -0.25 11.97 -2.98
C CYS A 74 -0.91 11.56 -1.66
N TRP A 75 -1.88 10.65 -1.71
CA TRP A 75 -2.63 10.25 -0.52
C TRP A 75 -1.90 9.17 0.27
N HIS A 76 -1.69 9.44 1.55
CA HIS A 76 -1.04 8.49 2.47
C HIS A 76 -1.74 7.12 2.45
N GLU A 77 -3.07 7.11 2.57
CA GLU A 77 -3.84 5.85 2.63
C GLU A 77 -3.78 5.07 1.32
N VAL A 78 -3.69 5.76 0.18
CA VAL A 78 -3.58 5.08 -1.12
C VAL A 78 -2.21 4.41 -1.23
N ARG A 79 -1.15 5.07 -0.78
CA ARG A 79 0.18 4.46 -0.75
C ARG A 79 0.21 3.24 0.18
N LEU A 80 -0.41 3.37 1.36
CA LEU A 80 -0.54 2.23 2.27
C LEU A 80 -1.29 1.08 1.62
N CYS A 81 -2.37 1.36 0.91
CA CYS A 81 -3.11 0.35 0.17
C CYS A 81 -2.21 -0.38 -0.81
N GLY A 82 -1.40 0.36 -1.58
CA GLY A 82 -0.45 -0.25 -2.52
C GLY A 82 0.55 -1.17 -1.83
N LEU A 83 1.12 -0.73 -0.71
CA LEU A 83 2.05 -1.55 0.07
C LEU A 83 1.40 -2.82 0.60
N LEU A 84 0.18 -2.69 1.13
CA LEU A 84 -0.54 -3.85 1.67
C LEU A 84 -0.96 -4.84 0.58
N ILE A 85 -1.24 -4.35 -0.64
CA ILE A 85 -1.48 -5.23 -1.78
C ILE A 85 -0.22 -6.04 -2.09
N LEU A 86 0.95 -5.39 -2.10
CA LEU A 86 2.22 -6.08 -2.31
C LEU A 86 2.47 -7.15 -1.23
N VAL A 87 2.23 -6.80 0.04
CA VAL A 87 2.36 -7.74 1.16
C VAL A 87 1.45 -8.94 0.97
N THR A 88 0.18 -8.71 0.65
CA THR A 88 -0.80 -9.78 0.47
C THR A 88 -0.40 -10.71 -0.68
N LYS A 89 0.03 -10.17 -1.80
CA LYS A 89 0.47 -10.96 -2.94
C LYS A 89 1.73 -11.76 -2.60
N PHE A 90 2.69 -11.14 -1.91
CA PHE A 90 3.91 -11.79 -1.49
C PHE A 90 3.64 -12.97 -0.54
N GLU A 91 2.79 -12.76 0.46
CA GLU A 91 2.44 -13.81 1.42
C GLU A 91 1.81 -15.03 0.74
N LYS A 92 0.95 -14.82 -0.24
CA LYS A 92 0.34 -15.91 -1.01
C LYS A 92 1.37 -16.71 -1.78
N LEU A 93 2.40 -16.05 -2.30
CA LEU A 93 3.46 -16.68 -3.09
C LEU A 93 4.56 -17.31 -2.20
N ALA A 94 4.63 -16.90 -0.93
CA ALA A 94 5.63 -17.37 0.02
C ALA A 94 5.14 -18.57 0.84
N THR A 95 4.09 -19.25 0.39
CA THR A 95 3.62 -20.46 1.06
C THR A 95 4.58 -21.60 0.82
N LYS A 96 4.61 -22.55 1.75
CA LYS A 96 5.49 -23.72 1.66
C LYS A 96 5.28 -24.51 0.37
N ARG A 97 4.06 -24.59 -0.11
CA ARG A 97 3.71 -25.26 -1.37
C ARG A 97 4.39 -24.63 -2.58
N LEU A 98 4.61 -23.31 -2.56
CA LEU A 98 5.17 -22.57 -3.68
C LEU A 98 6.65 -22.22 -3.48
N GLU A 99 7.26 -22.73 -2.42
CA GLU A 99 8.66 -22.39 -2.05
C GLU A 99 9.64 -22.57 -3.20
N ASN A 100 9.48 -23.67 -3.96
CA ASN A 100 10.39 -24.00 -5.07
C ASN A 100 9.77 -23.81 -6.45
N ASP A 101 8.60 -23.17 -6.54
CA ASP A 101 7.95 -22.91 -7.81
C ASP A 101 8.62 -21.72 -8.51
N GLU A 102 9.15 -21.95 -9.72
CA GLU A 102 9.89 -20.92 -10.46
C GLU A 102 9.07 -19.68 -10.76
N ALA A 103 7.79 -19.83 -11.12
CA ALA A 103 6.94 -18.70 -11.41
C ALA A 103 6.66 -17.88 -10.14
N ALA A 104 6.45 -18.57 -9.00
CA ALA A 104 6.24 -17.91 -7.72
C ALA A 104 7.50 -17.17 -7.27
N ILE A 105 8.67 -17.76 -7.47
CA ILE A 105 9.95 -17.13 -7.13
C ILE A 105 10.12 -15.83 -7.94
N ARG A 106 9.88 -15.86 -9.25
CA ARG A 106 9.98 -14.66 -10.08
C ARG A 106 9.00 -13.59 -9.66
N SER A 107 7.76 -13.97 -9.34
CA SER A 107 6.74 -13.02 -8.89
C SER A 107 7.11 -12.40 -7.56
N ARG A 108 7.65 -13.18 -6.61
CA ARG A 108 8.13 -12.64 -5.34
C ARG A 108 9.26 -11.64 -5.55
N ASP A 109 10.18 -11.94 -6.48
CA ASP A 109 11.28 -11.04 -6.79
C ASP A 109 10.79 -9.71 -7.38
N GLU A 110 9.78 -9.75 -8.24
CA GLU A 110 9.17 -8.54 -8.80
C GLU A 110 8.53 -7.69 -7.69
N ILE A 111 7.80 -8.33 -6.79
CA ILE A 111 7.15 -7.65 -5.67
C ILE A 111 8.20 -7.01 -4.77
N LEU A 112 9.24 -7.77 -4.44
CA LEU A 112 10.31 -7.25 -3.59
C LEU A 112 11.02 -6.07 -4.25
N THR A 113 11.26 -6.14 -5.55
CA THR A 113 11.87 -5.04 -6.30
C THR A 113 11.03 -3.77 -6.22
N LEU A 114 9.72 -3.88 -6.45
CA LEU A 114 8.81 -2.74 -6.33
C LEU A 114 8.81 -2.16 -4.92
N TYR A 115 8.77 -3.04 -3.92
CA TYR A 115 8.79 -2.62 -2.52
C TYR A 115 10.06 -1.84 -2.19
N LEU A 116 11.22 -2.36 -2.59
CA LEU A 116 12.50 -1.71 -2.31
C LEU A 116 12.64 -0.38 -3.04
N GLN A 117 12.17 -0.30 -4.28
CA GLN A 117 12.18 0.95 -5.03
C GLN A 117 11.33 2.01 -4.32
N TYR A 118 10.17 1.61 -3.82
CA TYR A 118 9.33 2.53 -3.05
C TYR A 118 10.00 2.94 -1.75
N ALA A 119 10.59 2.00 -1.03
CA ALA A 119 11.22 2.26 0.27
C ALA A 119 12.36 3.30 0.14
N GLU A 120 13.11 3.27 -0.95
CA GLU A 120 14.15 4.26 -1.21
C GLU A 120 13.61 5.68 -1.34
N ARG A 121 12.35 5.81 -1.78
CA ARG A 121 11.71 7.10 -2.04
C ARG A 121 10.74 7.50 -0.93
N ALA A 122 10.52 6.62 0.05
CA ALA A 122 9.53 6.85 1.08
C ALA A 122 9.96 7.97 2.02
N ASN A 123 9.06 8.94 2.20
CA ASN A 123 9.26 10.02 3.17
C ASN A 123 8.59 9.70 4.50
N ASN A 124 7.79 8.64 4.54
CA ASN A 124 7.02 8.26 5.72
C ASN A 124 7.41 6.85 6.16
N TRP A 125 8.29 6.76 7.15
CA TRP A 125 8.83 5.50 7.65
C TRP A 125 7.76 4.61 8.29
N ASP A 126 6.63 5.19 8.76
CA ASP A 126 5.55 4.39 9.34
C ASP A 126 4.94 3.42 8.32
N LEU A 127 4.84 3.85 7.05
CA LEU A 127 4.35 2.97 5.99
C LEU A 127 5.31 1.81 5.75
N VAL A 128 6.61 2.09 5.76
CA VAL A 128 7.63 1.06 5.58
C VAL A 128 7.62 0.10 6.78
N ASP A 129 7.56 0.63 7.99
CA ASP A 129 7.57 -0.17 9.21
C ASP A 129 6.39 -1.15 9.28
N LEU A 130 5.22 -0.74 8.79
CA LEU A 130 4.04 -1.63 8.75
C LEU A 130 4.24 -2.84 7.85
N SER A 131 5.04 -2.70 6.80
CA SER A 131 5.21 -3.75 5.78
C SER A 131 6.49 -4.56 5.91
N VAL A 132 7.57 -3.99 6.48
CA VAL A 132 8.89 -4.64 6.58
C VAL A 132 8.83 -6.05 7.20
N PRO A 133 8.21 -6.26 8.38
CA PRO A 133 8.21 -7.60 8.97
C PRO A 133 7.55 -8.66 8.11
N LYS A 134 6.62 -8.26 7.25
CA LYS A 134 5.89 -9.18 6.39
C LYS A 134 6.67 -9.56 5.14
N ILE A 135 7.41 -8.62 4.56
CA ILE A 135 8.14 -8.84 3.32
C ILE A 135 9.59 -9.25 3.57
N LEU A 136 10.33 -8.48 4.35
CA LEU A 136 11.76 -8.74 4.57
C LEU A 136 12.01 -9.82 5.62
N GLY A 137 11.00 -10.17 6.43
CA GLY A 137 11.08 -11.27 7.38
C GLY A 137 10.99 -12.65 6.76
N HIS A 138 10.66 -12.73 5.48
CA HIS A 138 10.70 -13.97 4.74
C HIS A 138 12.08 -14.20 4.15
#